data_366e05c2909a6c41d9029a624922fee3
#
_entry.id   366e05c2909a6c41d9029a624922fee3
#
_cell.length_a   1.000
_cell.length_b   1.000
_cell.length_c   1.000
_cell.angle_alpha   90.00
_cell.angle_beta   90.00
_cell.angle_gamma   90.00
#
_symmetry.space_group_name_H-M   'P 1'
#
loop_
_entity.id
_entity.type
_entity.pdbx_description
1 polymer ?
#
loop_
_entity_poly.entity_id
_entity_poly.type
_entity_poly.pdbx_seq_one_letter_code
_entity_poly.pdbx_strand_id
1 'polypeptide(L)'
;MKLDVVLGLQWGDEGKGKIVDVLASRYPTVARFQGGPNAGHSLHFDGKSFVLRSVPSGIFREDAMNIVGNGVVLDPITFKGECENIAEKTGIPVTKRIVIAKKAHLILPTHRLLDAANEAAMGKGKIGSTLKGIGPTYTDKISRHGLRVGDILAADFAERYAKLQSRHITLLNQMGYECDPHAEDAEFMAACEYLKQFEFVDCEYYINELLKTQDILAEGAQGSMLDVDYGSYPFVTSSTTSCSGACVGLGVNPHLIGHVYGIFKAYCTRVGSGPFPTELFDETGEEIRRIGHEFGAVTGRPRRCGWLDLVALKYAVMISGVTDLIMMKSDCLDTFETIKVCTSYIVDGKPSDQWPFDTYANIEPVYTEFKGWHTDLTHCRTEEELPQEFREYIAFMEQYLGVPIKIISVGPDREATIMR
;
A
#
# COMPACT_ATOMS: atom_id res chain seq x y z
N MET A 1 17.22 11.01 16.04
CA MET A 1 17.01 10.02 14.98
C MET A 1 15.80 10.40 14.16
N LYS A 2 15.52 9.71 13.06
CA LYS A 2 14.48 10.09 12.09
C LYS A 2 13.51 8.96 11.84
N LEU A 3 12.30 9.33 11.40
CA LEU A 3 11.30 8.43 10.84
C LEU A 3 11.41 8.53 9.31
N ASP A 4 11.97 7.50 8.69
CA ASP A 4 12.01 7.41 7.23
C ASP A 4 10.75 6.72 6.73
N VAL A 5 10.18 7.17 5.61
CA VAL A 5 8.85 6.77 5.17
C VAL A 5 8.92 6.12 3.79
N VAL A 6 8.30 4.95 3.62
CA VAL A 6 8.17 4.26 2.33
C VAL A 6 6.74 4.38 1.83
N LEU A 7 6.57 4.94 0.65
CA LEU A 7 5.27 5.21 0.02
C LEU A 7 5.20 4.59 -1.38
N GLY A 8 4.00 4.13 -1.78
CA GLY A 8 3.69 3.91 -3.18
C GLY A 8 3.23 5.23 -3.82
N LEU A 9 3.70 5.54 -5.02
CA LEU A 9 3.40 6.81 -5.69
C LEU A 9 2.33 6.70 -6.78
N GLN A 10 1.90 5.49 -7.12
CA GLN A 10 0.91 5.20 -8.16
C GLN A 10 -0.42 4.74 -7.54
N TRP A 11 -1.09 3.77 -8.12
CA TRP A 11 -2.38 3.22 -7.66
C TRP A 11 -2.24 1.93 -6.84
N GLY A 12 -1.17 1.79 -6.08
CA GLY A 12 -0.86 0.59 -5.30
C GLY A 12 -0.14 -0.48 -6.13
N ASP A 13 0.20 -1.59 -5.48
CA ASP A 13 0.90 -2.74 -6.08
C ASP A 13 2.28 -2.41 -6.70
N GLU A 14 2.94 -1.33 -6.22
CA GLU A 14 4.27 -0.92 -6.72
C GLU A 14 5.40 -1.86 -6.27
N GLY A 15 5.14 -2.82 -5.36
CA GLY A 15 6.15 -3.73 -4.84
C GLY A 15 6.82 -3.25 -3.53
N LYS A 16 6.09 -2.47 -2.73
CA LYS A 16 6.57 -1.92 -1.45
C LYS A 16 7.17 -2.96 -0.51
N GLY A 17 6.56 -4.14 -0.40
CA GLY A 17 7.03 -5.19 0.50
C GLY A 17 8.49 -5.59 0.25
N LYS A 18 8.88 -5.80 -1.02
CA LYS A 18 10.29 -6.08 -1.39
C LYS A 18 11.22 -4.98 -0.90
N ILE A 19 10.87 -3.72 -1.14
CA ILE A 19 11.73 -2.58 -0.79
C ILE A 19 11.82 -2.40 0.72
N VAL A 20 10.71 -2.56 1.45
CA VAL A 20 10.73 -2.53 2.92
C VAL A 20 11.62 -3.64 3.47
N ASP A 21 11.53 -4.85 2.93
CA ASP A 21 12.41 -5.96 3.33
C ASP A 21 13.90 -5.67 3.02
N VAL A 22 14.21 -5.09 1.86
CA VAL A 22 15.59 -4.66 1.52
C VAL A 22 16.08 -3.60 2.50
N LEU A 23 15.30 -2.54 2.73
CA LEU A 23 15.66 -1.44 3.61
C LEU A 23 15.69 -1.84 5.09
N ALA A 24 14.85 -2.76 5.53
CA ALA A 24 14.73 -3.20 6.92
C ALA A 24 16.04 -3.76 7.49
N SER A 25 17.02 -4.13 6.64
CA SER A 25 18.37 -4.46 7.09
C SER A 25 19.12 -3.31 7.77
N ARG A 26 18.67 -2.06 7.55
CA ARG A 26 19.25 -0.83 8.10
C ARG A 26 18.44 -0.24 9.25
N TYR A 27 17.24 -0.77 9.50
CA TYR A 27 16.31 -0.24 10.49
C TYR A 27 15.94 -1.31 11.51
N PRO A 28 16.24 -1.08 12.81
CA PRO A 28 15.86 -2.02 13.85
C PRO A 28 14.36 -2.05 14.15
N THR A 29 13.59 -1.13 13.52
CA THR A 29 12.13 -1.07 13.68
C THR A 29 11.44 -0.72 12.38
N VAL A 30 10.38 -1.48 12.04
CA VAL A 30 9.46 -1.22 10.91
C VAL A 30 8.05 -1.00 11.44
N ALA A 31 7.40 0.09 11.04
CA ALA A 31 6.08 0.48 11.54
C ALA A 31 5.07 0.70 10.42
N ARG A 32 3.99 -0.09 10.39
CA ARG A 32 2.83 0.15 9.51
C ARG A 32 2.02 1.30 10.09
N PHE A 33 1.71 2.31 9.28
CA PHE A 33 1.04 3.50 9.78
C PHE A 33 -0.41 3.66 9.33
N GLN A 34 -0.86 2.98 8.27
CA GLN A 34 -2.23 3.10 7.75
C GLN A 34 -2.64 1.86 6.93
N GLY A 35 -3.91 1.85 6.46
CA GLY A 35 -4.47 0.74 5.70
C GLY A 35 -4.81 -0.44 6.61
N GLY A 36 -4.98 -1.60 6.02
CA GLY A 36 -5.37 -2.83 6.71
C GLY A 36 -5.19 -4.04 5.80
N PRO A 37 -6.03 -5.09 5.93
CA PRO A 37 -5.90 -6.33 5.16
C PRO A 37 -6.21 -6.19 3.65
N ASN A 38 -6.51 -4.99 3.16
CA ASN A 38 -6.59 -4.68 1.73
C ASN A 38 -5.19 -4.54 1.08
N ALA A 39 -4.12 -4.45 1.85
CA ALA A 39 -2.75 -4.54 1.33
C ALA A 39 -2.40 -5.98 0.95
N GLY A 40 -1.45 -6.13 0.01
CA GLY A 40 -0.86 -7.40 -0.38
C GLY A 40 0.61 -7.19 -0.68
N HIS A 41 1.46 -7.20 0.36
CA HIS A 41 2.90 -7.03 0.21
C HIS A 41 3.55 -8.39 -0.04
N SER A 42 3.86 -8.68 -1.30
CA SER A 42 4.53 -9.92 -1.69
C SER A 42 6.02 -9.83 -1.42
N LEU A 43 6.56 -10.86 -0.79
CA LEU A 43 7.98 -11.04 -0.51
C LEU A 43 8.43 -12.40 -1.03
N HIS A 44 9.59 -12.41 -1.69
CA HIS A 44 10.22 -13.61 -2.23
C HIS A 44 11.67 -13.68 -1.74
N PHE A 45 12.01 -14.72 -0.99
CA PHE A 45 13.36 -14.96 -0.48
C PHE A 45 13.53 -16.43 -0.10
N ASP A 46 14.73 -16.98 -0.25
CA ASP A 46 15.09 -18.36 0.09
C ASP A 46 14.10 -19.41 -0.48
N GLY A 47 13.60 -19.17 -1.72
CA GLY A 47 12.65 -20.04 -2.40
C GLY A 47 11.24 -20.04 -1.77
N LYS A 48 10.97 -19.19 -0.77
CA LYS A 48 9.66 -19.03 -0.14
C LYS A 48 8.96 -17.77 -0.64
N SER A 49 7.63 -17.80 -0.62
CA SER A 49 6.79 -16.67 -0.98
C SER A 49 5.77 -16.40 0.12
N PHE A 50 5.64 -15.12 0.48
CA PHE A 50 4.67 -14.62 1.45
C PHE A 50 3.89 -13.45 0.89
N VAL A 51 2.62 -13.32 1.27
CA VAL A 51 1.80 -12.14 0.99
C VAL A 51 1.35 -11.58 2.33
N LEU A 52 1.98 -10.50 2.76
CA LEU A 52 1.65 -9.82 4.01
C LEU A 52 0.51 -8.81 3.79
N ARG A 53 -0.41 -8.77 4.73
CA ARG A 53 -1.59 -7.89 4.70
C ARG A 53 -1.51 -6.82 5.77
N SER A 54 -1.43 -7.22 7.04
CA SER A 54 -1.39 -6.32 8.19
C SER A 54 -0.07 -6.38 8.94
N VAL A 55 0.63 -7.52 8.90
CA VAL A 55 1.96 -7.67 9.48
C VAL A 55 2.96 -6.82 8.71
N PRO A 56 3.80 -5.99 9.38
CA PRO A 56 4.85 -5.22 8.72
C PRO A 56 5.89 -6.11 8.02
N SER A 57 6.42 -5.65 6.88
CA SER A 57 7.34 -6.43 6.04
C SER A 57 8.73 -6.67 6.66
N GLY A 58 9.06 -5.98 7.75
CA GLY A 58 10.27 -6.23 8.53
C GLY A 58 10.27 -7.52 9.34
N ILE A 59 9.14 -8.26 9.42
CA ILE A 59 8.99 -9.46 10.26
C ILE A 59 10.02 -10.56 9.96
N PHE A 60 10.51 -10.62 8.73
CA PHE A 60 11.49 -11.63 8.29
C PHE A 60 12.94 -11.24 8.59
N ARG A 61 13.19 -10.06 9.17
CA ARG A 61 14.52 -9.65 9.65
C ARG A 61 14.68 -10.01 11.12
N GLU A 62 15.78 -10.70 11.42
CA GLU A 62 15.98 -11.32 12.74
C GLU A 62 15.96 -10.29 13.89
N ASP A 63 16.54 -9.12 13.65
CA ASP A 63 16.72 -8.07 14.65
C ASP A 63 15.68 -6.95 14.57
N ALA A 64 14.66 -7.09 13.70
CA ALA A 64 13.67 -6.03 13.51
C ALA A 64 12.43 -6.21 14.41
N MET A 65 12.11 -5.16 15.17
CA MET A 65 10.81 -5.00 15.82
C MET A 65 9.78 -4.46 14.82
N ASN A 66 8.56 -4.95 14.89
CA ASN A 66 7.48 -4.58 13.98
C ASN A 66 6.34 -3.93 14.75
N ILE A 67 5.83 -2.81 14.25
CA ILE A 67 4.78 -2.04 14.93
C ILE A 67 3.56 -1.95 14.02
N VAL A 68 2.39 -2.35 14.54
CA VAL A 68 1.09 -2.05 13.95
C VAL A 68 0.60 -0.75 14.58
N GLY A 69 0.67 0.35 13.81
CA GLY A 69 0.45 1.71 14.32
C GLY A 69 -1.01 2.10 14.53
N ASN A 70 -1.25 3.25 15.15
CA ASN A 70 -2.59 3.80 15.47
C ASN A 70 -3.49 4.03 14.26
N GLY A 71 -2.90 4.29 13.09
CA GLY A 71 -3.65 4.56 11.86
C GLY A 71 -4.10 3.30 11.12
N VAL A 72 -3.61 2.13 11.50
CA VAL A 72 -4.01 0.84 10.90
C VAL A 72 -5.42 0.48 11.35
N VAL A 73 -6.19 -0.14 10.43
CA VAL A 73 -7.42 -0.86 10.75
C VAL A 73 -7.14 -2.35 10.69
N LEU A 74 -7.30 -3.05 11.80
CA LEU A 74 -6.85 -4.41 12.02
C LEU A 74 -8.03 -5.38 12.02
N ASP A 75 -8.02 -6.35 11.12
CA ASP A 75 -8.93 -7.49 11.16
C ASP A 75 -8.29 -8.60 12.01
N PRO A 76 -8.79 -8.89 13.21
CA PRO A 76 -8.22 -9.89 14.11
C PRO A 76 -8.13 -11.28 13.48
N ILE A 77 -9.15 -11.70 12.71
CA ILE A 77 -9.21 -13.01 12.06
C ILE A 77 -8.10 -13.13 11.02
N THR A 78 -8.02 -12.14 10.11
CA THR A 78 -6.97 -12.10 9.06
C THR A 78 -5.58 -12.02 9.68
N PHE A 79 -5.38 -11.19 10.70
CA PHE A 79 -4.07 -11.01 11.35
C PHE A 79 -3.61 -12.27 12.06
N LYS A 80 -4.51 -12.97 12.77
CA LYS A 80 -4.21 -14.25 13.40
C LYS A 80 -3.72 -15.27 12.37
N GLY A 81 -4.49 -15.48 11.29
CA GLY A 81 -4.11 -16.44 10.24
C GLY A 81 -2.79 -16.09 9.55
N GLU A 82 -2.49 -14.80 9.38
CA GLU A 82 -1.22 -14.33 8.84
C GLU A 82 -0.04 -14.64 9.78
N CYS A 83 -0.18 -14.38 11.07
CA CYS A 83 0.83 -14.69 12.09
C CYS A 83 1.09 -16.20 12.22
N GLU A 84 0.03 -17.00 12.23
CA GLU A 84 0.12 -18.47 12.29
C GLU A 84 0.85 -19.03 11.06
N ASN A 85 0.52 -18.56 9.85
CA ASN A 85 1.19 -18.98 8.62
C ASN A 85 2.68 -18.58 8.59
N ILE A 86 3.05 -17.40 9.12
CA ILE A 86 4.45 -16.98 9.24
C ILE A 86 5.18 -17.91 10.24
N ALA A 87 4.62 -18.11 11.42
CA ALA A 87 5.23 -18.96 12.45
C ALA A 87 5.42 -20.39 11.98
N GLU A 88 4.42 -20.98 11.32
CA GLU A 88 4.46 -22.34 10.78
C GLU A 88 5.56 -22.53 9.73
N LYS A 89 5.65 -21.58 8.77
CA LYS A 89 6.58 -21.69 7.64
C LYS A 89 8.01 -21.30 7.98
N THR A 90 8.23 -20.51 9.01
CA THR A 90 9.55 -19.92 9.31
C THR A 90 10.08 -20.21 10.70
N GLY A 91 9.22 -20.58 11.65
CA GLY A 91 9.59 -20.70 13.06
C GLY A 91 9.74 -19.35 13.79
N ILE A 92 9.42 -18.22 13.14
CA ILE A 92 9.55 -16.89 13.74
C ILE A 92 8.60 -16.76 14.94
N PRO A 93 9.07 -16.32 16.12
CA PRO A 93 8.22 -16.05 17.29
C PRO A 93 7.49 -14.70 17.11
N VAL A 94 6.46 -14.66 16.26
CA VAL A 94 5.76 -13.43 15.84
C VAL A 94 5.28 -12.57 17.01
N THR A 95 4.82 -13.20 18.11
CA THR A 95 4.33 -12.49 19.30
C THR A 95 5.42 -11.72 20.06
N LYS A 96 6.69 -12.07 19.83
CA LYS A 96 7.85 -11.38 20.42
C LYS A 96 8.43 -10.31 19.52
N ARG A 97 8.01 -10.27 18.24
CA ARG A 97 8.53 -9.37 17.22
C ARG A 97 7.52 -8.36 16.70
N ILE A 98 6.31 -8.39 17.23
CA ILE A 98 5.24 -7.45 16.85
C ILE A 98 4.68 -6.83 18.12
N VAL A 99 4.56 -5.51 18.10
CA VAL A 99 3.75 -4.75 19.06
C VAL A 99 2.58 -4.09 18.33
N ILE A 100 1.45 -3.96 19.02
CA ILE A 100 0.22 -3.44 18.41
C ILE A 100 -0.23 -2.20 19.16
N ALA A 101 -0.51 -1.14 18.41
CA ALA A 101 -1.02 0.10 18.98
C ALA A 101 -2.42 -0.08 19.59
N LYS A 102 -2.62 0.29 20.84
CA LYS A 102 -3.95 0.27 21.49
C LYS A 102 -5.00 1.06 20.73
N LYS A 103 -4.59 2.12 20.01
CA LYS A 103 -5.50 3.01 19.26
C LYS A 103 -5.80 2.55 17.84
N ALA A 104 -5.17 1.48 17.33
CA ALA A 104 -5.55 0.87 16.07
C ALA A 104 -7.02 0.38 16.15
N HIS A 105 -7.79 0.61 15.06
CA HIS A 105 -9.20 0.25 15.05
C HIS A 105 -9.42 -1.20 14.61
N LEU A 106 -10.40 -1.85 15.19
CA LEU A 106 -10.79 -3.22 14.86
C LEU A 106 -11.75 -3.22 13.67
N ILE A 107 -11.46 -4.07 12.69
CA ILE A 107 -12.42 -4.43 11.64
C ILE A 107 -13.29 -5.56 12.18
N LEU A 108 -14.57 -5.28 12.41
CA LEU A 108 -15.54 -6.28 12.79
C LEU A 108 -16.02 -7.07 11.56
N PRO A 109 -16.51 -8.30 11.70
CA PRO A 109 -17.17 -9.03 10.60
C PRO A 109 -18.26 -8.20 9.89
N THR A 110 -19.05 -7.46 10.65
CA THR A 110 -20.10 -6.58 10.10
C THR A 110 -19.58 -5.40 9.30
N HIS A 111 -18.34 -4.92 9.50
CA HIS A 111 -17.73 -3.94 8.60
C HIS A 111 -17.51 -4.52 7.19
N ARG A 112 -17.16 -5.81 7.08
CA ARG A 112 -17.01 -6.48 5.77
C ARG A 112 -18.36 -6.64 5.07
N LEU A 113 -19.41 -6.93 5.83
CA LEU A 113 -20.77 -6.98 5.30
C LEU A 113 -21.26 -5.62 4.82
N LEU A 114 -20.99 -4.54 5.57
CA LEU A 114 -21.29 -3.16 5.14
C LEU A 114 -20.52 -2.76 3.88
N ASP A 115 -19.26 -3.18 3.76
CA ASP A 115 -18.45 -2.92 2.57
C ASP A 115 -19.08 -3.62 1.34
N ALA A 116 -19.49 -4.88 1.50
CA ALA A 116 -20.16 -5.64 0.45
C ALA A 116 -21.53 -5.03 0.09
N ALA A 117 -22.31 -4.61 1.08
CA ALA A 117 -23.61 -3.97 0.88
C ALA A 117 -23.47 -2.63 0.13
N ASN A 118 -22.49 -1.80 0.50
CA ASN A 118 -22.18 -0.55 -0.17
C ASN A 118 -21.80 -0.76 -1.65
N GLU A 119 -20.88 -1.70 -1.92
CA GLU A 119 -20.49 -2.04 -3.30
C GLU A 119 -21.67 -2.58 -4.11
N ALA A 120 -22.53 -3.40 -3.51
CA ALA A 120 -23.71 -3.92 -4.18
C ALA A 120 -24.71 -2.81 -4.55
N ALA A 121 -24.93 -1.87 -3.64
CA ALA A 121 -25.83 -0.72 -3.84
C ALA A 121 -25.38 0.24 -4.94
N MET A 122 -24.06 0.36 -5.18
CA MET A 122 -23.50 1.26 -6.21
C MET A 122 -23.73 0.77 -7.65
N GLY A 123 -24.09 -0.48 -7.88
CA GLY A 123 -24.37 -1.04 -9.20
C GLY A 123 -23.22 -0.82 -10.19
N LYS A 124 -23.46 -0.04 -11.25
CA LYS A 124 -22.42 0.29 -12.27
C LYS A 124 -21.35 1.27 -11.74
N GLY A 125 -21.64 2.01 -10.67
CA GLY A 125 -20.71 2.98 -10.05
C GLY A 125 -19.76 2.35 -9.01
N LYS A 126 -19.61 1.04 -9.00
CA LYS A 126 -18.73 0.33 -8.06
C LYS A 126 -17.32 0.91 -8.05
N ILE A 127 -16.78 1.12 -6.86
CA ILE A 127 -15.38 1.52 -6.65
C ILE A 127 -14.44 0.34 -6.96
N GLY A 128 -14.90 -0.88 -6.74
CA GLY A 128 -14.11 -2.09 -6.84
C GLY A 128 -13.36 -2.37 -5.53
N SER A 129 -14.06 -2.19 -4.40
CA SER A 129 -13.56 -2.48 -3.06
C SER A 129 -13.02 -3.91 -2.94
N THR A 130 -12.07 -4.11 -2.06
CA THR A 130 -11.53 -5.42 -1.70
C THR A 130 -12.47 -6.22 -0.78
N LEU A 131 -13.59 -5.65 -0.37
CA LEU A 131 -14.57 -6.22 0.56
C LEU A 131 -13.96 -6.62 1.91
N LYS A 132 -12.96 -5.87 2.36
CA LYS A 132 -12.26 -6.12 3.64
C LYS A 132 -12.74 -5.21 4.77
N GLY A 133 -13.79 -4.44 4.56
CA GLY A 133 -14.38 -3.58 5.59
C GLY A 133 -13.58 -2.31 5.89
N ILE A 134 -12.64 -1.93 5.03
CA ILE A 134 -11.74 -0.79 5.26
C ILE A 134 -12.53 0.52 5.37
N GLY A 135 -13.34 0.82 4.36
CA GLY A 135 -14.15 2.04 4.32
C GLY A 135 -15.07 2.17 5.54
N PRO A 136 -15.94 1.18 5.82
CA PRO A 136 -16.81 1.21 6.99
C PRO A 136 -16.07 1.36 8.32
N THR A 137 -14.89 0.74 8.49
CA THR A 137 -14.10 0.88 9.71
C THR A 137 -13.53 2.30 9.88
N TYR A 138 -13.01 2.92 8.80
CA TYR A 138 -12.58 4.32 8.86
C TYR A 138 -13.77 5.27 9.05
N THR A 139 -14.95 4.96 8.50
CA THR A 139 -16.19 5.71 8.79
C THR A 139 -16.48 5.69 10.29
N ASP A 140 -16.46 4.53 10.92
CA ASP A 140 -16.70 4.41 12.36
C ASP A 140 -15.61 5.09 13.20
N LYS A 141 -14.36 5.04 12.77
CA LYS A 141 -13.26 5.79 13.40
C LYS A 141 -13.57 7.28 13.42
N ILE A 142 -13.93 7.86 12.29
CA ILE A 142 -14.20 9.31 12.16
C ILE A 142 -15.50 9.70 12.86
N SER A 143 -16.54 8.86 12.79
CA SER A 143 -17.81 9.06 13.52
C SER A 143 -17.70 8.77 15.03
N ARG A 144 -16.56 8.26 15.50
CA ARG A 144 -16.25 7.98 16.91
C ARG A 144 -17.09 6.86 17.52
N HIS A 145 -17.42 5.85 16.70
CA HIS A 145 -18.15 4.65 17.12
C HIS A 145 -17.27 3.40 17.15
N GLY A 146 -16.15 3.42 16.39
CA GLY A 146 -15.29 2.25 16.21
C GLY A 146 -14.65 1.73 17.49
N LEU A 147 -14.44 0.43 17.55
CA LEU A 147 -13.68 -0.24 18.60
C LEU A 147 -12.19 -0.21 18.27
N ARG A 148 -11.37 -0.13 19.30
CA ARG A 148 -9.90 -0.13 19.20
C ARG A 148 -9.31 -1.41 19.76
N VAL A 149 -8.09 -1.73 19.37
CA VAL A 149 -7.37 -2.90 19.89
C VAL A 149 -7.29 -2.88 21.41
N GLY A 150 -7.03 -1.73 22.02
CA GLY A 150 -6.99 -1.58 23.49
C GLY A 150 -8.31 -1.91 24.19
N ASP A 151 -9.45 -1.78 23.52
CA ASP A 151 -10.76 -2.09 24.08
C ASP A 151 -10.92 -3.60 24.37
N ILE A 152 -10.17 -4.47 23.69
CA ILE A 152 -10.16 -5.92 23.93
C ILE A 152 -9.84 -6.27 25.38
N LEU A 153 -9.06 -5.39 26.08
CA LEU A 153 -8.70 -5.58 27.47
C LEU A 153 -9.77 -5.13 28.48
N ALA A 154 -10.83 -4.47 27.99
CA ALA A 154 -11.88 -3.97 28.87
C ALA A 154 -12.83 -5.09 29.26
N ALA A 155 -13.31 -5.09 30.51
CA ALA A 155 -14.23 -6.09 31.02
C ALA A 155 -15.58 -6.10 30.27
N ASP A 156 -15.99 -4.94 29.74
CA ASP A 156 -17.23 -4.73 28.99
C ASP A 156 -17.03 -4.82 27.46
N PHE A 157 -15.92 -5.39 26.97
CA PHE A 157 -15.62 -5.49 25.53
C PHE A 157 -16.75 -6.18 24.74
N ALA A 158 -17.26 -7.29 25.26
CA ALA A 158 -18.35 -8.02 24.58
C ALA A 158 -19.63 -7.18 24.44
N GLU A 159 -19.96 -6.36 25.45
CA GLU A 159 -21.11 -5.44 25.39
C GLU A 159 -20.88 -4.33 24.35
N ARG A 160 -19.69 -3.73 24.33
CA ARG A 160 -19.30 -2.72 23.33
C ARG A 160 -19.34 -3.28 21.92
N TYR A 161 -18.87 -4.53 21.73
CA TYR A 161 -18.93 -5.23 20.45
C TYR A 161 -20.39 -5.39 20.00
N ALA A 162 -21.26 -5.97 20.84
CA ALA A 162 -22.66 -6.19 20.52
C ALA A 162 -23.40 -4.88 20.19
N LYS A 163 -23.07 -3.78 20.88
CA LYS A 163 -23.64 -2.46 20.62
C LYS A 163 -23.26 -1.93 19.23
N LEU A 164 -22.00 -2.03 18.83
CA LEU A 164 -21.54 -1.60 17.51
C LEU A 164 -22.12 -2.50 16.41
N GLN A 165 -22.11 -3.81 16.63
CA GLN A 165 -22.71 -4.80 15.72
C GLN A 165 -24.20 -4.52 15.49
N SER A 166 -24.98 -4.25 16.54
CA SER A 166 -26.41 -3.89 16.43
C SER A 166 -26.65 -2.65 15.56
N ARG A 167 -25.77 -1.63 15.66
CA ARG A 167 -25.81 -0.48 14.78
C ARG A 167 -25.59 -0.88 13.32
N HIS A 168 -24.60 -1.73 13.03
CA HIS A 168 -24.32 -2.22 11.68
C HIS A 168 -25.48 -3.06 11.12
N ILE A 169 -26.09 -3.91 11.95
CA ILE A 169 -27.27 -4.70 11.57
C ILE A 169 -28.43 -3.78 11.16
N THR A 170 -28.63 -2.71 11.91
CA THR A 170 -29.68 -1.71 11.57
C THR A 170 -29.41 -1.10 10.19
N LEU A 171 -28.15 -0.73 9.89
CA LEU A 171 -27.77 -0.19 8.57
C LEU A 171 -27.94 -1.22 7.45
N LEU A 172 -27.49 -2.47 7.65
CA LEU A 172 -27.65 -3.55 6.68
C LEU A 172 -29.13 -3.81 6.36
N ASN A 173 -29.99 -3.82 7.39
CA ASN A 173 -31.44 -3.97 7.22
C ASN A 173 -32.05 -2.79 6.43
N GLN A 174 -31.63 -1.55 6.70
CA GLN A 174 -32.08 -0.36 5.95
C GLN A 174 -31.64 -0.43 4.47
N MET A 175 -30.49 -1.02 4.19
CA MET A 175 -30.01 -1.25 2.82
C MET A 175 -30.67 -2.45 2.13
N GLY A 176 -31.45 -3.25 2.85
CA GLY A 176 -32.06 -4.49 2.33
C GLY A 176 -31.03 -5.55 1.95
N TYR A 177 -29.86 -5.54 2.62
CA TYR A 177 -28.79 -6.49 2.34
C TYR A 177 -28.97 -7.78 3.16
N GLU A 178 -29.28 -8.87 2.49
CA GLU A 178 -29.50 -10.18 3.14
C GLU A 178 -28.14 -10.82 3.49
N CYS A 179 -27.91 -11.07 4.77
CA CYS A 179 -26.70 -11.71 5.29
C CYS A 179 -26.95 -12.29 6.69
N ASP A 180 -26.06 -13.17 7.15
CA ASP A 180 -25.97 -13.54 8.56
C ASP A 180 -24.90 -12.66 9.25
N PRO A 181 -25.31 -11.66 10.06
CA PRO A 181 -24.38 -10.75 10.71
C PRO A 181 -23.62 -11.38 11.87
N HIS A 182 -23.98 -12.60 12.28
CA HIS A 182 -23.40 -13.32 13.42
C HIS A 182 -22.50 -14.50 13.00
N ALA A 183 -22.41 -14.79 11.72
CA ALA A 183 -21.71 -15.99 11.20
C ALA A 183 -20.26 -16.12 11.69
N GLU A 184 -19.57 -15.00 11.92
CA GLU A 184 -18.16 -15.00 12.30
C GLU A 184 -17.90 -14.48 13.73
N ASP A 185 -18.93 -14.30 14.57
CA ASP A 185 -18.78 -13.75 15.93
C ASP A 185 -17.83 -14.59 16.81
N ALA A 186 -17.99 -15.90 16.78
CA ALA A 186 -17.16 -16.81 17.57
C ALA A 186 -15.68 -16.76 17.12
N GLU A 187 -15.44 -16.74 15.82
CA GLU A 187 -14.10 -16.67 15.24
C GLU A 187 -13.43 -15.32 15.55
N PHE A 188 -14.20 -14.22 15.43
CA PHE A 188 -13.73 -12.89 15.79
C PHE A 188 -13.32 -12.80 17.27
N MET A 189 -14.15 -13.29 18.19
CA MET A 189 -13.84 -13.30 19.62
C MET A 189 -12.61 -14.15 19.92
N ALA A 190 -12.49 -15.33 19.31
CA ALA A 190 -11.29 -16.17 19.45
C ALA A 190 -10.02 -15.49 18.90
N ALA A 191 -10.16 -14.75 17.79
CA ALA A 191 -9.04 -13.95 17.24
C ALA A 191 -8.68 -12.77 18.15
N CYS A 192 -9.64 -12.11 18.80
CA CYS A 192 -9.37 -11.08 19.80
C CYS A 192 -8.62 -11.65 21.01
N GLU A 193 -8.98 -12.85 21.50
CA GLU A 193 -8.20 -13.53 22.54
C GLU A 193 -6.78 -13.85 22.10
N TYR A 194 -6.58 -14.27 20.84
CA TYR A 194 -5.25 -14.48 20.30
C TYR A 194 -4.42 -13.20 20.31
N LEU A 195 -5.00 -12.03 19.98
CA LEU A 195 -4.31 -10.75 20.01
C LEU A 195 -3.74 -10.38 21.38
N LYS A 196 -4.33 -10.86 22.49
CA LYS A 196 -3.83 -10.62 23.86
C LYS A 196 -2.44 -11.23 24.14
N GLN A 197 -1.94 -12.09 23.23
CA GLN A 197 -0.58 -12.61 23.31
C GLN A 197 0.49 -11.60 22.87
N PHE A 198 0.09 -10.52 22.21
CA PHE A 198 0.96 -9.45 21.77
C PHE A 198 1.03 -8.33 22.81
N GLU A 199 2.12 -7.58 22.80
CA GLU A 199 2.22 -6.36 23.59
C GLU A 199 1.38 -5.24 22.96
N PHE A 200 0.45 -4.67 23.74
CA PHE A 200 -0.35 -3.51 23.35
C PHE A 200 0.26 -2.23 23.91
N VAL A 201 0.67 -1.33 23.02
CA VAL A 201 1.41 -0.12 23.37
C VAL A 201 0.60 1.16 23.09
N ASP A 202 0.89 2.22 23.84
CA ASP A 202 0.53 3.59 23.49
C ASP A 202 1.56 4.08 22.47
N CYS A 203 1.24 3.85 21.19
CA CYS A 203 2.18 3.90 20.06
C CYS A 203 2.93 5.24 19.96
N GLU A 204 2.26 6.36 20.19
CA GLU A 204 2.86 7.69 20.16
C GLU A 204 3.96 7.87 21.21
N TYR A 205 3.82 7.30 22.41
CA TYR A 205 4.89 7.31 23.41
C TYR A 205 5.98 6.32 23.03
N TYR A 206 5.60 5.11 22.65
CA TYR A 206 6.52 4.04 22.31
C TYR A 206 7.46 4.42 21.16
N ILE A 207 6.91 4.93 20.05
CA ILE A 207 7.71 5.33 18.87
C ILE A 207 8.59 6.55 19.16
N ASN A 208 8.05 7.59 19.85
CA ASN A 208 8.85 8.78 20.15
C ASN A 208 9.99 8.48 21.14
N GLU A 209 9.84 7.46 22.01
CA GLU A 209 10.95 6.99 22.84
C GLU A 209 12.02 6.28 22.00
N LEU A 210 11.62 5.38 21.10
CA LEU A 210 12.55 4.70 20.18
C LEU A 210 13.31 5.71 19.29
N LEU A 211 12.64 6.75 18.80
CA LEU A 211 13.26 7.80 17.97
C LEU A 211 14.32 8.63 18.67
N LYS A 212 14.51 8.49 19.99
CA LYS A 212 15.65 9.11 20.67
C LYS A 212 16.96 8.38 20.40
N THR A 213 16.90 7.09 20.08
CA THR A 213 18.08 6.21 20.01
C THR A 213 18.26 5.50 18.67
N GLN A 214 17.23 5.40 17.84
CA GLN A 214 17.28 4.66 16.58
C GLN A 214 16.38 5.28 15.51
N ASP A 215 16.74 5.08 14.25
CA ASP A 215 15.89 5.40 13.11
C ASP A 215 14.81 4.32 12.94
N ILE A 216 13.65 4.74 12.45
CA ILE A 216 12.49 3.86 12.23
C ILE A 216 12.06 3.95 10.78
N LEU A 217 11.70 2.82 10.16
CA LEU A 217 11.12 2.76 8.83
C LEU A 217 9.60 2.69 8.91
N ALA A 218 8.90 3.72 8.45
CA ALA A 218 7.44 3.72 8.34
C ALA A 218 7.01 3.12 6.99
N GLU A 219 6.26 2.03 7.06
CA GLU A 219 5.76 1.31 5.89
C GLU A 219 4.35 1.74 5.55
N GLY A 220 4.16 2.33 4.36
CA GLY A 220 2.87 2.67 3.80
C GLY A 220 2.20 1.50 3.06
N ALA A 221 0.91 1.62 2.86
CA ALA A 221 0.09 0.71 2.07
C ALA A 221 -0.64 1.48 0.97
N GLN A 222 -1.13 0.80 -0.06
CA GLN A 222 -1.73 1.39 -1.25
C GLN A 222 -0.74 2.33 -1.99
N GLY A 223 -1.21 3.40 -2.59
CA GLY A 223 -0.38 4.38 -3.30
C GLY A 223 -0.99 5.77 -3.28
N SER A 224 -0.21 6.79 -3.62
CA SER A 224 -0.61 8.20 -3.52
C SER A 224 -1.85 8.54 -4.35
N MET A 225 -2.02 7.90 -5.51
CA MET A 225 -3.19 8.11 -6.37
C MET A 225 -4.47 7.43 -5.81
N LEU A 226 -4.36 6.70 -4.70
CA LEU A 226 -5.46 6.13 -3.92
C LEU A 226 -5.67 6.84 -2.58
N ASP A 227 -4.96 7.94 -2.29
CA ASP A 227 -5.13 8.73 -1.07
C ASP A 227 -6.56 9.27 -0.96
N VAL A 228 -7.13 9.27 0.25
CA VAL A 228 -8.52 9.68 0.47
C VAL A 228 -8.77 11.14 0.10
N ASP A 229 -7.79 12.02 0.28
CA ASP A 229 -7.90 13.46 0.03
C ASP A 229 -7.32 13.87 -1.34
N TYR A 230 -6.21 13.27 -1.73
CA TYR A 230 -5.41 13.70 -2.90
C TYR A 230 -5.40 12.71 -4.06
N GLY A 231 -6.00 11.54 -3.90
CA GLY A 231 -6.08 10.52 -4.94
C GLY A 231 -7.15 10.80 -5.99
N SER A 232 -7.41 9.79 -6.82
CA SER A 232 -8.40 9.82 -7.89
C SER A 232 -9.84 9.65 -7.36
N TYR A 233 -10.28 10.54 -6.47
CA TYR A 233 -11.60 10.49 -5.83
C TYR A 233 -12.75 10.43 -6.85
N PRO A 234 -13.82 9.61 -6.64
CA PRO A 234 -14.09 8.78 -5.45
C PRO A 234 -13.41 7.40 -5.45
N PHE A 235 -12.63 7.07 -6.45
CA PHE A 235 -11.99 5.75 -6.63
C PHE A 235 -10.68 5.65 -5.84
N VAL A 236 -10.77 5.76 -4.52
CA VAL A 236 -9.66 5.85 -3.56
C VAL A 236 -9.85 4.87 -2.40
N THR A 237 -8.81 4.68 -1.59
CA THR A 237 -8.93 4.04 -0.27
C THR A 237 -9.40 5.06 0.77
N SER A 238 -9.87 4.60 1.92
CA SER A 238 -10.35 5.48 3.00
C SER A 238 -9.25 5.91 3.97
N SER A 239 -7.99 5.84 3.58
CA SER A 239 -6.85 6.16 4.43
C SER A 239 -5.90 7.17 3.77
N THR A 240 -5.14 7.89 4.59
CA THR A 240 -4.10 8.83 4.15
C THR A 240 -2.83 8.05 3.78
N THR A 241 -2.54 7.95 2.48
CA THR A 241 -1.42 7.18 1.93
C THR A 241 -0.15 8.00 1.72
N SER A 242 -0.24 9.32 1.84
CA SER A 242 0.87 10.27 1.75
C SER A 242 1.76 10.27 3.00
N CYS A 243 2.88 10.98 2.96
CA CYS A 243 3.82 11.09 4.09
C CYS A 243 3.17 11.62 5.38
N SER A 244 2.18 12.53 5.28
CA SER A 244 1.42 13.02 6.42
C SER A 244 0.70 11.91 7.18
N GLY A 245 0.30 10.85 6.49
CA GLY A 245 -0.29 9.65 7.08
C GLY A 245 0.61 8.95 8.09
N ALA A 246 1.94 8.97 7.89
CA ALA A 246 2.88 8.42 8.84
C ALA A 246 2.89 9.22 10.16
N CYS A 247 2.85 10.55 10.08
CA CYS A 247 2.76 11.41 11.28
C CYS A 247 1.50 11.11 12.09
N VAL A 248 0.34 11.10 11.43
CA VAL A 248 -0.97 10.87 12.08
C VAL A 248 -1.09 9.42 12.57
N GLY A 249 -0.67 8.46 11.73
CA GLY A 249 -0.83 7.03 11.99
C GLY A 249 0.09 6.48 13.08
N LEU A 250 1.21 7.16 13.37
CA LEU A 250 2.16 6.76 14.40
C LEU A 250 2.22 7.73 15.58
N GLY A 251 1.67 8.93 15.45
CA GLY A 251 1.75 9.97 16.48
C GLY A 251 3.15 10.60 16.56
N VAL A 252 3.78 10.83 15.41
CA VAL A 252 5.14 11.38 15.30
C VAL A 252 5.08 12.82 14.80
N ASN A 253 5.92 13.67 15.37
CA ASN A 253 6.07 15.06 14.98
C ASN A 253 6.65 15.14 13.53
N PRO A 254 6.05 15.95 12.62
CA PRO A 254 6.53 16.08 11.24
C PRO A 254 7.99 16.53 11.10
N HIS A 255 8.57 17.23 12.08
CA HIS A 255 10.00 17.59 12.05
C HIS A 255 10.96 16.38 12.24
N LEU A 256 10.43 15.24 12.65
CA LEU A 256 11.18 13.99 12.78
C LEU A 256 11.21 13.16 11.48
N ILE A 257 10.45 13.55 10.47
CA ILE A 257 10.53 12.90 9.15
C ILE A 257 11.93 13.08 8.58
N GLY A 258 12.52 11.97 8.14
CA GLY A 258 13.80 11.90 7.45
C GLY A 258 13.62 11.72 5.94
N HIS A 259 14.14 10.61 5.41
CA HIS A 259 13.95 10.25 4.01
C HIS A 259 12.49 9.85 3.73
N VAL A 260 11.99 10.30 2.57
CA VAL A 260 10.69 9.86 2.03
C VAL A 260 10.96 9.11 0.74
N TYR A 261 10.97 7.78 0.84
CA TYR A 261 11.19 6.87 -0.27
C TYR A 261 9.90 6.68 -1.06
N GLY A 262 9.87 7.18 -2.28
CA GLY A 262 8.75 7.05 -3.19
C GLY A 262 8.95 5.90 -4.18
N ILE A 263 8.11 4.87 -4.11
CA ILE A 263 8.18 3.69 -4.97
C ILE A 263 7.21 3.83 -6.14
N PHE A 264 7.70 3.60 -7.35
CA PHE A 264 6.91 3.52 -8.57
C PHE A 264 7.40 2.38 -9.47
N LYS A 265 6.52 1.84 -10.30
CA LYS A 265 6.90 0.90 -11.37
C LYS A 265 7.31 1.65 -12.63
N ALA A 266 8.15 1.06 -13.45
CA ALA A 266 8.52 1.58 -14.77
C ALA A 266 7.33 1.75 -15.74
N TYR A 267 6.16 1.28 -15.34
CA TYR A 267 4.85 1.43 -16.00
C TYR A 267 3.76 1.64 -14.93
N CYS A 268 2.53 1.87 -15.34
CA CYS A 268 1.42 2.01 -14.40
C CYS A 268 0.52 0.78 -14.40
N THR A 269 -0.04 0.46 -13.23
CA THR A 269 -1.13 -0.51 -13.10
C THR A 269 -2.21 0.01 -12.16
N ARG A 270 -3.43 -0.43 -12.39
CA ARG A 270 -4.57 -0.10 -11.54
C ARG A 270 -5.46 -1.32 -11.31
N VAL A 271 -5.95 -1.49 -10.09
CA VAL A 271 -7.02 -2.41 -9.73
C VAL A 271 -8.28 -1.60 -9.47
N GLY A 272 -9.45 -2.14 -9.90
CA GLY A 272 -10.73 -1.48 -9.72
C GLY A 272 -11.03 -0.38 -10.75
N SER A 273 -12.07 0.37 -10.47
CA SER A 273 -12.59 1.43 -11.33
C SER A 273 -11.83 2.74 -11.18
N GLY A 274 -12.19 3.74 -11.98
CA GLY A 274 -11.67 5.09 -11.92
C GLY A 274 -10.66 5.43 -13.00
N PRO A 275 -10.20 6.70 -13.04
CA PRO A 275 -9.38 7.22 -14.12
C PRO A 275 -8.01 6.56 -14.16
N PHE A 276 -7.56 6.31 -15.39
CA PHE A 276 -6.22 5.78 -15.67
C PHE A 276 -5.78 6.34 -17.03
N PRO A 277 -5.24 7.56 -17.08
CA PRO A 277 -5.01 8.28 -18.33
C PRO A 277 -4.14 7.55 -19.34
N THR A 278 -3.15 6.79 -18.84
CA THR A 278 -2.19 6.06 -19.70
C THR A 278 -2.58 4.59 -19.94
N GLU A 279 -3.82 4.18 -19.62
CA GLU A 279 -4.27 2.79 -19.81
C GLU A 279 -4.17 2.36 -21.26
N LEU A 280 -3.71 1.13 -21.48
CA LEU A 280 -3.56 0.51 -22.78
C LEU A 280 -4.58 -0.61 -22.96
N PHE A 281 -5.27 -0.59 -24.11
CA PHE A 281 -6.30 -1.56 -24.49
C PHE A 281 -5.86 -2.43 -25.68
N ASP A 282 -4.57 -2.35 -26.04
CA ASP A 282 -3.95 -3.01 -27.17
C ASP A 282 -3.02 -4.16 -26.74
N GLU A 283 -2.33 -4.75 -27.71
CA GLU A 283 -1.36 -5.81 -27.51
C GLU A 283 -0.20 -5.40 -26.56
N THR A 284 0.15 -4.12 -26.56
CA THR A 284 1.18 -3.57 -25.67
C THR A 284 0.77 -3.68 -24.21
N GLY A 285 -0.47 -3.35 -23.89
CA GLY A 285 -1.04 -3.47 -22.55
C GLY A 285 -1.11 -4.92 -22.07
N GLU A 286 -1.48 -5.84 -22.98
CA GLU A 286 -1.47 -7.28 -22.68
C GLU A 286 -0.07 -7.83 -22.46
N GLU A 287 0.92 -7.39 -23.23
CA GLU A 287 2.31 -7.81 -23.10
C GLU A 287 2.91 -7.31 -21.78
N ILE A 288 2.69 -6.05 -21.37
CA ILE A 288 3.08 -5.54 -20.06
C ILE A 288 2.47 -6.39 -18.94
N ARG A 289 1.17 -6.73 -19.06
CA ARG A 289 0.48 -7.58 -18.08
C ARG A 289 1.11 -8.96 -17.97
N ARG A 290 1.42 -9.56 -19.11
CA ARG A 290 1.99 -10.91 -19.20
C ARG A 290 3.40 -10.97 -18.60
N ILE A 291 4.29 -10.06 -19.04
CA ILE A 291 5.69 -10.02 -18.56
C ILE A 291 5.72 -9.62 -17.08
N GLY A 292 4.95 -8.60 -16.72
CA GLY A 292 4.88 -8.10 -15.36
C GLY A 292 4.13 -9.00 -14.37
N HIS A 293 3.51 -10.10 -14.83
CA HIS A 293 2.64 -10.96 -14.01
C HIS A 293 1.59 -10.12 -13.26
N GLU A 294 0.94 -9.16 -13.97
CA GLU A 294 0.03 -8.20 -13.37
C GLU A 294 -1.35 -8.80 -13.13
N PHE A 295 -1.42 -9.66 -12.11
CA PHE A 295 -2.65 -10.28 -11.60
C PHE A 295 -2.76 -10.06 -10.10
N GLY A 296 -3.98 -9.96 -9.60
CA GLY A 296 -4.24 -9.79 -8.17
C GLY A 296 -3.75 -10.99 -7.37
N ALA A 297 -2.87 -10.78 -6.40
CA ALA A 297 -2.26 -11.86 -5.59
C ALA A 297 -3.31 -12.74 -4.85
N VAL A 298 -4.49 -12.21 -4.59
CA VAL A 298 -5.57 -12.90 -3.84
C VAL A 298 -6.67 -13.40 -4.77
N THR A 299 -7.06 -12.59 -5.76
CA THR A 299 -8.22 -12.87 -6.61
C THR A 299 -7.87 -13.41 -7.99
N GLY A 300 -6.58 -13.39 -8.37
CA GLY A 300 -6.13 -13.71 -9.73
C GLY A 300 -6.65 -12.76 -10.82
N ARG A 301 -7.36 -11.69 -10.45
CA ARG A 301 -7.97 -10.75 -11.40
C ARG A 301 -6.89 -9.99 -12.17
N PRO A 302 -6.97 -9.86 -13.50
CA PRO A 302 -6.01 -9.09 -14.29
C PRO A 302 -6.05 -7.62 -13.88
N ARG A 303 -4.87 -7.01 -13.73
CA ARG A 303 -4.73 -5.58 -13.51
C ARG A 303 -4.83 -4.84 -14.84
N ARG A 304 -5.37 -3.64 -14.81
CA ARG A 304 -5.28 -2.68 -15.88
C ARG A 304 -3.83 -2.22 -15.98
N CYS A 305 -3.26 -2.15 -17.19
CA CYS A 305 -1.87 -1.78 -17.42
C CYS A 305 -1.78 -0.59 -18.37
N GLY A 306 -0.76 0.23 -18.22
CA GLY A 306 -0.53 1.40 -19.05
C GLY A 306 0.90 1.92 -18.94
N TRP A 307 1.27 2.84 -19.85
CA TRP A 307 2.57 3.50 -19.80
C TRP A 307 2.76 4.32 -18.53
N LEU A 308 4.03 4.58 -18.17
CA LEU A 308 4.38 5.41 -17.02
C LEU A 308 3.78 6.81 -17.17
N ASP A 309 3.12 7.28 -16.13
CA ASP A 309 2.49 8.59 -16.03
C ASP A 309 3.34 9.50 -15.13
N LEU A 310 4.17 10.34 -15.73
CA LEU A 310 5.01 11.27 -14.98
C LEU A 310 4.25 12.47 -14.44
N VAL A 311 3.10 12.84 -15.01
CA VAL A 311 2.27 13.92 -14.45
C VAL A 311 1.70 13.50 -13.10
N ALA A 312 1.09 12.31 -13.05
CA ALA A 312 0.58 11.74 -11.80
C ALA A 312 1.72 11.48 -10.80
N LEU A 313 2.88 11.00 -11.28
CA LEU A 313 4.04 10.73 -10.43
C LEU A 313 4.64 12.02 -9.83
N LYS A 314 4.77 13.09 -10.63
CA LYS A 314 5.24 14.41 -10.17
C LYS A 314 4.30 15.00 -9.12
N TYR A 315 3.00 14.85 -9.32
CA TYR A 315 1.99 15.23 -8.33
C TYR A 315 2.16 14.45 -7.02
N ALA A 316 2.34 13.14 -7.08
CA ALA A 316 2.57 12.29 -5.90
C ALA A 316 3.86 12.66 -5.16
N VAL A 317 4.95 12.95 -5.90
CA VAL A 317 6.22 13.45 -5.34
C VAL A 317 6.00 14.75 -4.57
N MET A 318 5.28 15.69 -5.16
CA MET A 318 5.00 17.00 -4.56
C MET A 318 4.20 16.89 -3.27
N ILE A 319 3.08 16.16 -3.26
CA ILE A 319 2.19 16.07 -2.09
C ILE A 319 2.81 15.28 -0.93
N SER A 320 3.73 14.37 -1.22
CA SER A 320 4.39 13.55 -0.20
C SER A 320 5.77 14.05 0.22
N GLY A 321 6.34 15.04 -0.48
CA GLY A 321 7.69 15.54 -0.19
C GLY A 321 8.76 14.46 -0.37
N VAL A 322 8.65 13.66 -1.45
CA VAL A 322 9.58 12.56 -1.75
C VAL A 322 11.00 13.09 -1.91
N THR A 323 11.94 12.46 -1.21
CA THR A 323 13.37 12.80 -1.27
C THR A 323 14.18 11.84 -2.13
N ASP A 324 13.73 10.59 -2.22
CA ASP A 324 14.43 9.51 -2.92
C ASP A 324 13.40 8.64 -3.67
N LEU A 325 13.63 8.41 -4.95
CA LEU A 325 12.78 7.56 -5.78
C LEU A 325 13.33 6.13 -5.85
N ILE A 326 12.40 5.18 -5.98
CA ILE A 326 12.69 3.76 -6.13
C ILE A 326 11.90 3.24 -7.32
N MET A 327 12.59 2.83 -8.38
CA MET A 327 11.99 2.28 -9.58
C MET A 327 11.88 0.75 -9.48
N MET A 328 10.69 0.24 -9.72
CA MET A 328 10.38 -1.19 -9.69
C MET A 328 10.08 -1.71 -11.08
N LYS A 329 10.35 -3.00 -11.30
CA LYS A 329 9.95 -3.74 -12.51
C LYS A 329 10.48 -3.14 -13.81
N SER A 330 11.70 -2.64 -13.79
CA SER A 330 12.37 -2.11 -14.98
C SER A 330 12.61 -3.18 -16.03
N ASP A 331 12.90 -4.39 -15.56
CA ASP A 331 13.08 -5.63 -16.36
C ASP A 331 11.85 -5.98 -17.21
N CYS A 332 10.66 -5.55 -16.80
CA CYS A 332 9.44 -5.81 -17.58
C CYS A 332 9.37 -5.07 -18.91
N LEU A 333 10.24 -4.09 -19.14
CA LEU A 333 10.29 -3.31 -20.39
C LEU A 333 11.47 -3.70 -21.31
N ASP A 334 12.24 -4.72 -20.98
CA ASP A 334 13.47 -5.12 -21.67
C ASP A 334 13.30 -5.43 -23.16
N THR A 335 12.13 -5.91 -23.55
CA THR A 335 11.86 -6.39 -24.92
C THR A 335 11.15 -5.37 -25.83
N PHE A 336 10.76 -4.22 -25.28
CA PHE A 336 10.02 -3.22 -26.06
C PHE A 336 10.93 -2.39 -26.96
N GLU A 337 10.55 -2.25 -28.24
CA GLU A 337 11.25 -1.40 -29.21
C GLU A 337 11.17 0.09 -28.85
N THR A 338 9.99 0.51 -28.43
CA THR A 338 9.70 1.89 -28.03
C THR A 338 9.00 1.90 -26.69
N ILE A 339 9.50 2.73 -25.78
CA ILE A 339 8.93 2.94 -24.46
C ILE A 339 8.37 4.35 -24.41
N LYS A 340 7.10 4.47 -23.98
CA LYS A 340 6.42 5.77 -23.90
C LYS A 340 6.24 6.19 -22.46
N VAL A 341 6.39 7.49 -22.21
CA VAL A 341 6.21 8.11 -20.90
C VAL A 341 5.29 9.31 -21.06
N CYS A 342 4.20 9.37 -20.31
CA CYS A 342 3.30 10.51 -20.33
C CYS A 342 3.93 11.69 -19.59
N THR A 343 4.13 12.80 -20.30
CA THR A 343 4.79 14.01 -19.80
C THR A 343 3.86 15.22 -19.68
N SER A 344 2.66 15.16 -20.28
CA SER A 344 1.60 16.15 -20.13
C SER A 344 0.26 15.55 -20.53
N TYR A 345 -0.82 16.27 -20.27
CA TYR A 345 -2.19 15.90 -20.68
C TYR A 345 -2.80 16.94 -21.62
N ILE A 346 -3.80 16.52 -22.37
CA ILE A 346 -4.84 17.40 -22.89
C ILE A 346 -6.10 17.09 -22.07
N VAL A 347 -6.54 18.04 -21.26
CA VAL A 347 -7.74 17.93 -20.41
C VAL A 347 -8.86 18.77 -21.02
N ASP A 348 -9.94 18.13 -21.47
CA ASP A 348 -11.06 18.78 -22.19
C ASP A 348 -10.58 19.70 -23.32
N GLY A 349 -9.60 19.22 -24.10
CA GLY A 349 -9.02 19.93 -25.24
C GLY A 349 -7.99 21.01 -24.88
N LYS A 350 -7.56 21.14 -23.61
CA LYS A 350 -6.57 22.13 -23.16
C LYS A 350 -5.31 21.44 -22.62
N PRO A 351 -4.10 21.90 -23.00
CA PRO A 351 -2.86 21.39 -22.44
C PRO A 351 -2.77 21.61 -20.93
N SER A 352 -2.28 20.60 -20.20
CA SER A 352 -2.06 20.64 -18.75
C SER A 352 -0.86 19.76 -18.37
N ASP A 353 -0.08 20.21 -17.42
CA ASP A 353 1.00 19.46 -16.75
C ASP A 353 0.62 19.09 -15.31
N GLN A 354 -0.67 19.20 -14.95
CA GLN A 354 -1.20 18.97 -13.62
C GLN A 354 -2.22 17.84 -13.61
N TRP A 355 -2.25 17.07 -12.52
CA TRP A 355 -3.31 16.12 -12.23
C TRP A 355 -4.63 16.88 -12.06
N PRO A 356 -5.70 16.57 -12.84
CA PRO A 356 -6.94 17.32 -12.81
C PRO A 356 -7.78 17.02 -11.56
N PHE A 357 -8.52 18.02 -11.08
CA PHE A 357 -9.51 17.85 -10.02
C PHE A 357 -10.68 16.97 -10.47
N ASP A 358 -11.20 17.22 -11.68
CA ASP A 358 -12.28 16.42 -12.25
C ASP A 358 -11.74 15.11 -12.83
N THR A 359 -11.97 14.02 -12.10
CA THR A 359 -11.56 12.67 -12.51
C THR A 359 -12.43 12.06 -13.60
N TYR A 360 -13.52 12.72 -13.98
CA TYR A 360 -14.38 12.35 -15.12
C TYR A 360 -14.11 13.19 -16.38
N ALA A 361 -13.20 14.16 -16.31
CA ALA A 361 -12.75 14.94 -17.46
C ALA A 361 -12.18 14.01 -18.56
N ASN A 362 -12.28 14.46 -19.82
CA ASN A 362 -11.58 13.77 -20.92
C ASN A 362 -10.08 14.08 -20.82
N ILE A 363 -9.29 13.09 -20.40
CA ILE A 363 -7.84 13.22 -20.22
C ILE A 363 -7.15 12.41 -21.30
N GLU A 364 -6.46 13.10 -22.20
CA GLU A 364 -5.66 12.49 -23.26
C GLU A 364 -4.17 12.62 -22.90
N PRO A 365 -3.43 11.50 -22.74
CA PRO A 365 -2.00 11.55 -22.41
C PRO A 365 -1.17 11.96 -23.61
N VAL A 366 -0.18 12.84 -23.37
CA VAL A 366 0.83 13.22 -24.36
C VAL A 366 2.15 12.55 -23.99
N TYR A 367 2.71 11.80 -24.93
CA TYR A 367 3.86 10.95 -24.68
C TYR A 367 5.16 11.52 -25.23
N THR A 368 6.23 11.31 -24.47
CA THR A 368 7.61 11.31 -24.95
C THR A 368 8.04 9.86 -25.18
N GLU A 369 8.68 9.60 -26.32
CA GLU A 369 9.13 8.25 -26.73
C GLU A 369 10.61 8.05 -26.48
N PHE A 370 10.97 6.86 -26.02
CA PHE A 370 12.34 6.40 -25.78
C PHE A 370 12.60 5.13 -26.58
N LYS A 371 13.82 5.00 -27.08
CA LYS A 371 14.27 3.74 -27.65
C LYS A 371 14.38 2.68 -26.55
N GLY A 372 13.87 1.50 -26.79
CA GLY A 372 14.06 0.34 -25.90
C GLY A 372 15.53 -0.10 -25.81
N TRP A 373 15.90 -0.66 -24.69
CA TRP A 373 17.29 -1.08 -24.45
C TRP A 373 17.60 -2.51 -24.87
N HIS A 374 16.61 -3.36 -25.13
CA HIS A 374 16.76 -4.74 -25.60
C HIS A 374 17.83 -5.57 -24.85
N THR A 375 17.94 -5.33 -23.56
CA THR A 375 18.92 -5.96 -22.68
C THR A 375 18.21 -6.55 -21.47
N ASP A 376 18.49 -7.78 -21.14
CA ASP A 376 18.00 -8.43 -19.93
C ASP A 376 18.64 -7.77 -18.69
N LEU A 377 17.89 -6.88 -18.03
CA LEU A 377 18.35 -6.18 -16.83
C LEU A 377 18.46 -7.09 -15.61
N THR A 378 17.86 -8.28 -15.60
CA THR A 378 17.84 -9.17 -14.43
C THR A 378 19.22 -9.60 -13.96
N HIS A 379 20.22 -9.49 -14.83
CA HIS A 379 21.62 -9.81 -14.55
C HIS A 379 22.46 -8.61 -14.07
N CYS A 380 21.96 -7.38 -14.22
CA CYS A 380 22.67 -6.18 -13.78
C CYS A 380 22.65 -6.07 -12.24
N ARG A 381 23.79 -5.69 -11.67
CA ARG A 381 23.95 -5.48 -10.21
C ARG A 381 24.50 -4.10 -9.86
N THR A 382 25.08 -3.39 -10.81
CA THR A 382 25.63 -2.04 -10.66
C THR A 382 25.07 -1.11 -11.73
N GLU A 383 25.20 0.22 -11.51
CA GLU A 383 24.73 1.23 -12.46
C GLU A 383 25.54 1.19 -13.78
N GLU A 384 26.82 0.84 -13.72
CA GLU A 384 27.71 0.75 -14.86
C GLU A 384 27.32 -0.37 -15.84
N GLU A 385 26.69 -1.43 -15.35
CA GLU A 385 26.20 -2.55 -16.16
C GLU A 385 24.89 -2.24 -16.91
N LEU A 386 24.21 -1.16 -16.55
CA LEU A 386 22.98 -0.74 -17.21
C LEU A 386 23.25 -0.23 -18.63
N PRO A 387 22.43 -0.60 -19.63
CA PRO A 387 22.57 -0.09 -21.00
C PRO A 387 22.39 1.42 -21.08
N GLN A 388 23.00 2.05 -22.08
CA GLN A 388 22.98 3.50 -22.25
C GLN A 388 21.55 4.04 -22.37
N GLU A 389 20.70 3.39 -23.18
CA GLU A 389 19.30 3.78 -23.37
C GLU A 389 18.52 3.81 -22.06
N PHE A 390 18.76 2.83 -21.18
CA PHE A 390 18.11 2.80 -19.88
C PHE A 390 18.65 3.87 -18.94
N ARG A 391 19.94 4.18 -18.97
CA ARG A 391 20.51 5.30 -18.19
C ARG A 391 19.96 6.66 -18.65
N GLU A 392 19.79 6.86 -19.96
CA GLU A 392 19.15 8.06 -20.53
C GLU A 392 17.70 8.18 -20.09
N TYR A 393 16.96 7.07 -20.06
CA TYR A 393 15.58 6.99 -19.56
C TYR A 393 15.51 7.39 -18.09
N ILE A 394 16.38 6.87 -17.23
CA ILE A 394 16.48 7.24 -15.81
C ILE A 394 16.78 8.73 -15.66
N ALA A 395 17.82 9.24 -16.35
CA ALA A 395 18.24 10.64 -16.27
C ALA A 395 17.12 11.60 -16.66
N PHE A 396 16.32 11.26 -17.66
CA PHE A 396 15.14 12.04 -18.05
C PHE A 396 14.10 12.09 -16.93
N MET A 397 13.80 10.98 -16.27
CA MET A 397 12.83 10.94 -15.16
C MET A 397 13.32 11.75 -13.97
N GLU A 398 14.60 11.61 -13.59
CA GLU A 398 15.21 12.39 -12.52
C GLU A 398 15.15 13.90 -12.81
N GLN A 399 15.42 14.30 -14.04
CA GLN A 399 15.31 15.70 -14.47
C GLN A 399 13.85 16.18 -14.42
N TYR A 400 12.90 15.39 -14.89
CA TYR A 400 11.48 15.77 -14.93
C TYR A 400 10.87 15.87 -13.51
N LEU A 401 11.22 14.94 -12.61
CA LEU A 401 10.68 14.85 -11.26
C LEU A 401 11.44 15.72 -10.25
N GLY A 402 12.69 16.07 -10.54
CA GLY A 402 13.58 16.83 -9.65
C GLY A 402 14.03 16.03 -8.42
N VAL A 403 13.94 14.71 -8.45
CA VAL A 403 14.28 13.80 -7.34
C VAL A 403 15.11 12.62 -7.89
N PRO A 404 16.21 12.22 -7.21
CA PRO A 404 17.04 11.13 -7.68
C PRO A 404 16.41 9.77 -7.50
N ILE A 405 16.62 8.85 -8.46
CA ILE A 405 16.28 7.44 -8.36
C ILE A 405 17.43 6.70 -7.68
N LYS A 406 17.27 6.37 -6.41
CA LYS A 406 18.32 5.77 -5.56
C LYS A 406 18.37 4.26 -5.60
N ILE A 407 17.26 3.63 -5.97
CA ILE A 407 17.16 2.17 -6.02
C ILE A 407 16.42 1.77 -7.29
N ILE A 408 16.96 0.76 -7.99
CA ILE A 408 16.34 0.18 -9.18
C ILE A 408 16.16 -1.32 -8.94
N SER A 409 14.92 -1.78 -9.04
CA SER A 409 14.60 -3.21 -8.98
C SER A 409 14.53 -3.77 -10.40
N VAL A 410 15.37 -4.78 -10.66
CA VAL A 410 15.54 -5.46 -11.95
C VAL A 410 15.08 -6.93 -11.92
N GLY A 411 14.22 -7.28 -10.97
CA GLY A 411 13.65 -8.63 -10.84
C GLY A 411 12.88 -8.80 -9.53
N PRO A 412 12.23 -9.96 -9.31
CA PRO A 412 11.38 -10.19 -8.14
C PRO A 412 12.14 -10.43 -6.83
N ASP A 413 13.34 -11.01 -6.90
CA ASP A 413 14.15 -11.35 -5.73
C ASP A 413 14.73 -10.09 -5.05
N ARG A 414 14.99 -10.17 -3.73
CA ARG A 414 15.60 -9.06 -2.97
C ARG A 414 16.98 -8.68 -3.50
N GLU A 415 17.75 -9.65 -4.01
CA GLU A 415 19.09 -9.42 -4.54
C GLU A 415 19.09 -8.76 -5.93
N ALA A 416 17.97 -8.85 -6.67
CA ALA A 416 17.78 -8.17 -7.95
C ALA A 416 17.46 -6.68 -7.74
N THR A 417 18.39 -5.98 -7.07
CA THR A 417 18.23 -4.58 -6.65
C THR A 417 19.57 -3.85 -6.77
N ILE A 418 19.57 -2.78 -7.54
CA ILE A 418 20.74 -1.91 -7.74
C ILE A 418 20.59 -0.69 -6.83
N MET A 419 21.60 -0.45 -6.00
CA MET A 419 21.71 0.75 -5.15
C MET A 419 22.57 1.78 -5.86
N ARG A 420 22.06 3.03 -6.01
CA ARG A 420 22.74 4.13 -6.69
C ARG A 420 23.23 5.18 -5.71
#